data_c1f6292ab82142452c4dfaa2140e2672
#
_entry.id   c1f6292ab82142452c4dfaa2140e2672
#
_cell.length_a   1.000
_cell.length_b   1.000
_cell.length_c   1.000
_cell.angle_alpha   90.00
_cell.angle_beta   90.00
_cell.angle_gamma   90.00
#
_symmetry.space_group_name_H-M   'P 1'
#
loop_
_entity.id
_entity.type
_entity.pdbx_description
1 polymer ?
#
loop_
_entity_poly.entity_id
_entity_poly.type
_entity_poly.pdbx_seq_one_letter_code
_entity_poly.pdbx_strand_id
1 'polypeptide(L)'
;ADIGVVMADQDDHDRQVVIASIQTAIRPRRLEALKQQNFELLIIDESHHAAADTYQKLVHELGFMDSDPRKLLVGVTATARRGDKLALNKVFQEIVYEASIGLMIRAGYLTDLKGLQISTEVDLSDISVIGGDFNIGQLADAVNITSRNQVIVNSYFEHSPNKRAVAFCVDVQHSLDLAAAFTNAGIKAAAVYGDMEKDARREILRAFKAGEIQVLTNCNILTEGFDCPEIECLLMARPTKSQSLFIQMVGRGTRLYPGKEYCLVIDFCDSRHDVCQLGTLLGKKMKDGQTITEAIEEQEREEKLQYEAKVQEVKTKEFDLLNRSRFRWMVLKNDCYRLGLGKDGYIWLRQMELDKYKILLVSGDQVVQLHEKLLPLGYSQGVAEDFARKSKSGKLADKQAQWRNLPLSDGQAQEFKRLKAEVPFGLTRGEASDMLDDLKAKKLAWKFEPATPEQKGRLTKMGVKYNEDITKGQAGRLIGQSKGA
;
A
#
# COMPACT_ATOMS: atom_id res chain seq x y z
N ALA A 1 -22.90 25.73 -14.40
CA ALA A 1 -21.69 26.28 -15.03
C ALA A 1 -21.95 26.44 -16.52
N ASP A 2 -21.46 27.54 -17.08
CA ASP A 2 -21.50 27.78 -18.53
C ASP A 2 -20.29 27.07 -19.15
N ILE A 3 -20.56 26.03 -19.94
CA ILE A 3 -19.53 25.11 -20.48
C ILE A 3 -19.35 25.37 -21.97
N GLY A 4 -18.14 25.65 -22.40
CA GLY A 4 -17.72 25.75 -23.79
C GLY A 4 -16.93 24.53 -24.26
N VAL A 5 -16.91 24.30 -25.56
CA VAL A 5 -16.16 23.22 -26.20
C VAL A 5 -15.25 23.78 -27.29
N VAL A 6 -13.95 23.43 -27.20
CA VAL A 6 -12.93 23.77 -28.22
C VAL A 6 -12.39 22.48 -28.82
N MET A 7 -13.13 21.95 -29.81
CA MET A 7 -12.80 20.67 -30.44
C MET A 7 -13.36 20.61 -31.89
N ALA A 8 -12.59 20.13 -32.81
CA ALA A 8 -12.94 20.08 -34.25
C ALA A 8 -13.42 21.44 -34.78
N ASP A 9 -14.70 21.59 -35.09
CA ASP A 9 -15.28 22.82 -35.62
C ASP A 9 -15.89 23.73 -34.54
N GLN A 10 -16.02 23.24 -33.30
CA GLN A 10 -16.49 24.00 -32.16
C GLN A 10 -15.39 24.89 -31.58
N ASP A 11 -15.70 26.14 -31.23
CA ASP A 11 -14.75 27.14 -30.73
C ASP A 11 -15.37 28.06 -29.67
N ASP A 12 -16.01 27.46 -28.65
CA ASP A 12 -16.66 28.19 -27.55
C ASP A 12 -15.65 28.42 -26.41
N HIS A 13 -14.67 29.29 -26.65
CA HIS A 13 -13.55 29.53 -25.71
C HIS A 13 -13.84 30.60 -24.63
N ASP A 14 -14.95 31.32 -24.74
CA ASP A 14 -15.35 32.47 -23.89
C ASP A 14 -16.25 32.07 -22.70
N ARG A 15 -16.15 30.86 -22.23
CA ARG A 15 -16.97 30.30 -21.16
C ARG A 15 -16.17 30.12 -19.86
N GLN A 16 -16.91 30.07 -18.75
CA GLN A 16 -16.32 29.83 -17.42
C GLN A 16 -15.54 28.51 -17.33
N VAL A 17 -16.07 27.47 -17.94
CA VAL A 17 -15.40 26.15 -18.06
C VAL A 17 -15.27 25.83 -19.52
N VAL A 18 -14.06 25.51 -19.99
CA VAL A 18 -13.80 25.14 -21.38
C VAL A 18 -13.21 23.74 -21.45
N ILE A 19 -13.85 22.86 -22.20
CA ILE A 19 -13.34 21.51 -22.52
C ILE A 19 -12.67 21.57 -23.87
N ALA A 20 -11.37 21.31 -23.93
CA ALA A 20 -10.59 21.44 -25.15
C ALA A 20 -9.82 20.16 -25.49
N SER A 21 -9.77 19.77 -26.77
CA SER A 21 -8.77 18.79 -27.20
C SER A 21 -7.43 19.47 -27.43
N ILE A 22 -6.35 18.83 -26.99
CA ILE A 22 -4.98 19.38 -27.11
C ILE A 22 -4.62 19.75 -28.56
N GLN A 23 -4.97 18.88 -29.52
CA GLN A 23 -4.70 19.08 -30.96
C GLN A 23 -5.39 20.33 -31.52
N THR A 24 -6.50 20.70 -30.91
CA THR A 24 -7.29 21.87 -31.32
C THR A 24 -6.87 23.12 -30.56
N ALA A 25 -6.67 22.99 -29.25
CA ALA A 25 -6.27 24.10 -28.38
C ALA A 25 -4.92 24.72 -28.76
N ILE A 26 -3.97 23.90 -29.24
CA ILE A 26 -2.60 24.36 -29.61
C ILE A 26 -2.57 25.14 -30.93
N ARG A 27 -3.66 25.18 -31.71
CA ARG A 27 -3.71 25.93 -32.96
C ARG A 27 -3.58 27.44 -32.65
N PRO A 28 -2.74 28.20 -33.40
CA PRO A 28 -2.34 29.57 -33.03
C PRO A 28 -3.51 30.50 -32.67
N ARG A 29 -4.56 30.51 -33.49
CA ARG A 29 -5.73 31.36 -33.26
C ARG A 29 -6.49 30.99 -31.97
N ARG A 30 -6.69 29.70 -31.71
CA ARG A 30 -7.42 29.20 -30.55
C ARG A 30 -6.60 29.33 -29.26
N LEU A 31 -5.31 29.05 -29.36
CA LEU A 31 -4.39 29.23 -28.23
C LEU A 31 -4.38 30.69 -27.76
N GLU A 32 -4.31 31.63 -28.67
CA GLU A 32 -4.36 33.06 -28.33
C GLU A 32 -5.73 33.47 -27.70
N ALA A 33 -6.82 32.94 -28.22
CA ALA A 33 -8.14 33.16 -27.64
C ALA A 33 -8.27 32.57 -26.23
N LEU A 34 -7.78 31.34 -25.99
CA LEU A 34 -7.75 30.71 -24.66
C LEU A 34 -6.85 31.48 -23.68
N LYS A 35 -5.71 32.01 -24.13
CA LYS A 35 -4.79 32.81 -23.34
C LYS A 35 -5.44 34.09 -22.80
N GLN A 36 -6.28 34.73 -23.62
CA GLN A 36 -7.01 35.96 -23.25
C GLN A 36 -8.05 35.75 -22.15
N GLN A 37 -8.53 34.49 -21.93
CA GLN A 37 -9.51 34.17 -20.90
C GLN A 37 -8.87 34.12 -19.50
N ASN A 38 -7.54 34.03 -19.41
CA ASN A 38 -6.78 34.01 -18.15
C ASN A 38 -7.32 33.02 -17.11
N PHE A 39 -7.49 31.76 -17.51
CA PHE A 39 -7.95 30.68 -16.62
C PHE A 39 -7.06 30.52 -15.40
N GLU A 40 -7.67 30.27 -14.24
CA GLU A 40 -6.98 30.05 -12.96
C GLU A 40 -6.76 28.55 -12.68
N LEU A 41 -7.52 27.66 -13.32
CA LEU A 41 -7.42 26.21 -13.19
C LEU A 41 -7.25 25.56 -14.56
N LEU A 42 -6.22 24.72 -14.70
CA LEU A 42 -6.03 23.84 -15.84
C LEU A 42 -5.99 22.39 -15.36
N ILE A 43 -6.94 21.59 -15.84
CA ILE A 43 -6.98 20.13 -15.57
C ILE A 43 -6.56 19.40 -16.83
N ILE A 44 -5.56 18.55 -16.73
CA ILE A 44 -5.10 17.69 -17.82
C ILE A 44 -5.51 16.26 -17.50
N ASP A 45 -6.45 15.73 -18.27
CA ASP A 45 -6.80 14.31 -18.26
C ASP A 45 -5.74 13.51 -19.03
N GLU A 46 -5.54 12.24 -18.67
CA GLU A 46 -4.46 11.39 -19.16
C GLU A 46 -3.09 12.10 -19.09
N SER A 47 -2.82 12.70 -17.95
CA SER A 47 -1.66 13.57 -17.72
C SER A 47 -0.30 12.88 -17.91
N HIS A 48 -0.26 11.56 -18.09
CA HIS A 48 0.95 10.85 -18.51
C HIS A 48 1.46 11.33 -19.89
N HIS A 49 0.60 11.94 -20.73
CA HIS A 49 0.98 12.61 -21.97
C HIS A 49 1.53 14.04 -21.78
N ALA A 50 1.42 14.62 -20.57
CA ALA A 50 1.78 16.03 -20.34
C ALA A 50 3.27 16.35 -20.58
N ALA A 51 4.14 15.33 -20.61
CA ALA A 51 5.55 15.48 -20.97
C ALA A 51 5.81 15.74 -22.46
N ALA A 52 4.81 15.53 -23.33
CA ALA A 52 4.97 15.82 -24.77
C ALA A 52 5.02 17.33 -25.04
N ASP A 53 5.80 17.73 -26.03
CA ASP A 53 6.07 19.15 -26.37
C ASP A 53 4.79 19.96 -26.61
N THR A 54 3.75 19.35 -27.16
CA THR A 54 2.45 20.01 -27.38
C THR A 54 1.75 20.41 -26.09
N TYR A 55 1.77 19.53 -25.09
CA TYR A 55 1.21 19.82 -23.76
C TYR A 55 2.06 20.84 -23.01
N GLN A 56 3.39 20.68 -23.01
CA GLN A 56 4.28 21.65 -22.37
C GLN A 56 4.11 23.05 -22.97
N LYS A 57 3.99 23.15 -24.30
CA LYS A 57 3.72 24.41 -24.97
C LYS A 57 2.38 25.03 -24.52
N LEU A 58 1.29 24.23 -24.47
CA LEU A 58 0.00 24.73 -24.00
C LEU A 58 0.07 25.24 -22.57
N VAL A 59 0.65 24.47 -21.65
CA VAL A 59 0.78 24.81 -20.23
C VAL A 59 1.60 26.09 -20.04
N HIS A 60 2.71 26.21 -20.77
CA HIS A 60 3.57 27.40 -20.76
C HIS A 60 2.84 28.65 -21.30
N GLU A 61 2.23 28.56 -22.50
CA GLU A 61 1.55 29.69 -23.13
C GLU A 61 0.34 30.19 -22.32
N LEU A 62 -0.35 29.30 -21.60
CA LEU A 62 -1.44 29.67 -20.69
C LEU A 62 -0.95 30.19 -19.33
N GLY A 63 0.39 30.21 -19.10
CA GLY A 63 1.02 30.76 -17.89
C GLY A 63 0.89 29.87 -16.65
N PHE A 64 0.75 28.54 -16.82
CA PHE A 64 0.65 27.60 -15.69
C PHE A 64 2.02 27.04 -15.25
N MET A 65 3.09 27.39 -15.95
CA MET A 65 4.49 27.11 -15.51
C MET A 65 5.08 28.23 -14.66
N ASP A 66 4.42 29.37 -14.62
CA ASP A 66 4.87 30.56 -13.87
C ASP A 66 4.48 30.44 -12.39
N SER A 67 5.20 31.17 -11.52
CA SER A 67 4.95 31.17 -10.08
C SER A 67 3.74 32.08 -9.70
N ASP A 68 2.66 32.09 -10.47
CA ASP A 68 1.45 32.83 -10.13
C ASP A 68 0.60 31.98 -9.12
N PRO A 69 0.45 32.43 -7.86
CA PRO A 69 -0.27 31.67 -6.83
C PRO A 69 -1.79 31.54 -7.10
N ARG A 70 -2.31 32.25 -8.10
CA ARG A 70 -3.72 32.15 -8.51
C ARG A 70 -3.94 31.03 -9.52
N LYS A 71 -2.89 30.48 -10.11
CA LYS A 71 -2.97 29.44 -11.14
C LYS A 71 -2.68 28.07 -10.56
N LEU A 72 -3.60 27.14 -10.77
CA LEU A 72 -3.50 25.76 -10.32
C LEU A 72 -3.49 24.80 -11.52
N LEU A 73 -2.42 24.02 -11.67
CA LEU A 73 -2.30 22.95 -12.65
C LEU A 73 -2.56 21.60 -11.97
N VAL A 74 -3.57 20.87 -12.45
CA VAL A 74 -3.92 19.54 -11.95
C VAL A 74 -3.81 18.51 -13.07
N GLY A 75 -3.08 17.44 -12.84
CA GLY A 75 -3.02 16.28 -13.73
C GLY A 75 -3.79 15.10 -13.15
N VAL A 76 -4.59 14.43 -13.97
CA VAL A 76 -5.27 13.19 -13.62
C VAL A 76 -4.82 12.09 -14.58
N THR A 77 -4.46 10.93 -14.08
CA THR A 77 -4.07 9.76 -14.89
C THR A 77 -4.33 8.47 -14.15
N ALA A 78 -4.72 7.43 -14.87
CA ALA A 78 -4.81 6.06 -14.34
C ALA A 78 -3.42 5.45 -14.08
N THR A 79 -2.34 6.02 -14.61
CA THR A 79 -0.99 5.45 -14.60
C THR A 79 0.08 6.50 -14.30
N ALA A 80 0.41 6.68 -13.03
CA ALA A 80 1.51 7.55 -12.58
C ALA A 80 2.72 6.71 -12.13
N ARG A 81 3.38 5.93 -13.03
CA ARG A 81 4.44 4.99 -12.62
C ARG A 81 5.87 5.46 -12.84
N ARG A 82 6.86 4.67 -12.27
CA ARG A 82 8.26 5.07 -12.09
C ARG A 82 9.00 5.59 -13.33
N GLY A 83 8.68 5.11 -14.55
CA GLY A 83 9.25 5.63 -15.79
C GLY A 83 8.69 7.00 -16.18
N ASP A 84 7.40 7.20 -15.94
CA ASP A 84 6.69 8.43 -16.26
C ASP A 84 6.89 9.53 -15.22
N LYS A 85 7.28 9.18 -13.96
CA LYS A 85 7.54 10.16 -12.88
C LYS A 85 8.63 11.17 -13.25
N LEU A 86 9.70 10.75 -13.92
CA LEU A 86 10.75 11.66 -14.37
C LEU A 86 10.26 12.61 -15.46
N ALA A 87 9.33 12.17 -16.30
CA ALA A 87 8.74 13.00 -17.35
C ALA A 87 7.65 13.93 -16.77
N LEU A 88 6.83 13.43 -15.84
CA LEU A 88 5.78 14.21 -15.17
C LEU A 88 6.35 15.31 -14.26
N ASN A 89 7.48 15.09 -13.62
CA ASN A 89 8.17 16.10 -12.80
C ASN A 89 8.61 17.35 -13.58
N LYS A 90 8.58 17.32 -14.94
CA LYS A 90 8.80 18.50 -15.76
C LYS A 90 7.61 19.44 -15.79
N VAL A 91 6.41 18.93 -15.46
CA VAL A 91 5.15 19.66 -15.57
C VAL A 91 4.45 19.80 -14.21
N PHE A 92 4.49 18.77 -13.38
CA PHE A 92 3.85 18.73 -12.07
C PHE A 92 4.89 18.67 -10.94
N GLN A 93 4.59 19.30 -9.81
CA GLN A 93 5.49 19.39 -8.66
C GLN A 93 5.43 18.14 -7.77
N GLU A 94 4.24 17.62 -7.52
CA GLU A 94 4.04 16.47 -6.63
C GLU A 94 2.80 15.64 -7.00
N ILE A 95 2.77 14.40 -6.50
CA ILE A 95 1.58 13.54 -6.55
C ILE A 95 0.84 13.72 -5.22
N VAL A 96 -0.31 14.39 -5.24
CA VAL A 96 -1.10 14.70 -4.04
C VAL A 96 -2.04 13.58 -3.64
N TYR A 97 -2.39 12.70 -4.57
CA TYR A 97 -3.28 11.55 -4.30
C TYR A 97 -2.99 10.38 -5.24
N GLU A 98 -2.95 9.17 -4.68
CA GLU A 98 -2.80 7.93 -5.43
C GLU A 98 -3.77 6.88 -4.87
N ALA A 99 -4.57 6.25 -5.74
CA ALA A 99 -5.44 5.14 -5.39
C ALA A 99 -5.19 3.95 -6.31
N SER A 100 -4.82 2.81 -5.75
CA SER A 100 -4.68 1.58 -6.53
C SER A 100 -6.05 1.03 -6.96
N ILE A 101 -6.07 0.27 -8.08
CA ILE A 101 -7.28 -0.44 -8.52
C ILE A 101 -7.85 -1.31 -7.40
N GLY A 102 -7.00 -2.04 -6.67
CA GLY A 102 -7.43 -2.88 -5.54
C GLY A 102 -8.10 -2.08 -4.42
N LEU A 103 -7.59 -0.90 -4.08
CA LEU A 103 -8.22 -0.01 -3.10
C LEU A 103 -9.61 0.44 -3.57
N MET A 104 -9.74 0.82 -4.85
CA MET A 104 -11.00 1.29 -5.41
C MET A 104 -12.04 0.18 -5.52
N ILE A 105 -11.63 -1.06 -5.81
CA ILE A 105 -12.49 -2.24 -5.79
C ILE A 105 -13.01 -2.49 -4.37
N ARG A 106 -12.13 -2.54 -3.36
CA ARG A 106 -12.51 -2.75 -1.95
C ARG A 106 -13.40 -1.64 -1.39
N ALA A 107 -13.22 -0.43 -1.86
CA ALA A 107 -14.07 0.70 -1.50
C ALA A 107 -15.43 0.71 -2.24
N GLY A 108 -15.68 -0.24 -3.16
CA GLY A 108 -16.92 -0.35 -3.90
C GLY A 108 -17.10 0.67 -5.03
N TYR A 109 -16.04 1.36 -5.43
CA TYR A 109 -16.07 2.30 -6.56
C TYR A 109 -15.86 1.60 -7.91
N LEU A 110 -15.27 0.41 -7.90
CA LEU A 110 -15.02 -0.41 -9.08
C LEU A 110 -15.54 -1.82 -8.87
N THR A 111 -16.00 -2.47 -9.95
CA THR A 111 -16.30 -3.92 -9.99
C THR A 111 -15.00 -4.71 -9.88
N ASP A 112 -15.01 -5.83 -9.16
CA ASP A 112 -13.87 -6.72 -9.02
C ASP A 112 -13.48 -7.38 -10.36
N LEU A 113 -12.24 -7.80 -10.48
CA LEU A 113 -11.70 -8.48 -11.65
C LEU A 113 -11.29 -9.90 -11.26
N LYS A 114 -11.75 -10.89 -12.03
CA LYS A 114 -11.40 -12.29 -11.86
C LYS A 114 -10.46 -12.71 -12.98
N GLY A 115 -9.26 -13.20 -12.65
CA GLY A 115 -8.24 -13.58 -13.63
C GLY A 115 -8.30 -15.02 -14.03
N LEU A 116 -8.16 -15.30 -15.33
CA LEU A 116 -7.94 -16.62 -15.89
C LEU A 116 -6.85 -16.53 -16.95
N GLN A 117 -5.83 -17.36 -16.84
CA GLN A 117 -4.73 -17.41 -17.80
C GLN A 117 -4.84 -18.66 -18.68
N ILE A 118 -4.82 -18.46 -19.98
CA ILE A 118 -4.87 -19.55 -20.99
C ILE A 118 -3.55 -19.55 -21.77
N SER A 119 -2.78 -20.62 -21.65
CA SER A 119 -1.58 -20.79 -22.47
C SER A 119 -1.93 -21.04 -23.92
N THR A 120 -1.27 -20.32 -24.82
CA THR A 120 -1.48 -20.44 -26.28
C THR A 120 -0.27 -20.98 -27.00
N GLU A 121 0.80 -21.36 -26.30
CA GLU A 121 2.07 -21.90 -26.81
C GLU A 121 2.76 -20.99 -27.86
N VAL A 122 2.39 -19.71 -27.92
CA VAL A 122 3.01 -18.72 -28.80
C VAL A 122 4.30 -18.23 -28.19
N ASP A 123 5.40 -18.31 -28.92
CA ASP A 123 6.68 -17.75 -28.52
C ASP A 123 6.77 -16.25 -28.86
N LEU A 124 7.02 -15.43 -27.86
CA LEU A 124 7.18 -13.98 -27.97
C LEU A 124 8.64 -13.52 -27.77
N SER A 125 9.59 -14.46 -27.60
CA SER A 125 10.99 -14.16 -27.25
C SER A 125 11.70 -13.34 -28.31
N ASP A 126 11.41 -13.61 -29.59
CA ASP A 126 12.08 -12.99 -30.74
C ASP A 126 11.44 -11.67 -31.19
N ILE A 127 10.35 -11.24 -30.51
CA ILE A 127 9.65 -10.00 -30.84
C ILE A 127 10.40 -8.80 -30.25
N SER A 128 10.80 -7.87 -31.12
CA SER A 128 11.48 -6.65 -30.70
C SER A 128 10.58 -5.73 -29.86
N VAL A 129 11.20 -4.98 -28.93
CA VAL A 129 10.50 -4.01 -28.06
C VAL A 129 10.78 -2.60 -28.55
N ILE A 130 9.73 -1.80 -28.77
CA ILE A 130 9.79 -0.42 -29.22
C ILE A 130 8.94 0.43 -28.27
N GLY A 131 9.53 1.49 -27.70
CA GLY A 131 8.79 2.38 -26.80
C GLY A 131 8.24 1.72 -25.53
N GLY A 132 8.85 0.61 -25.09
CA GLY A 132 8.44 -0.12 -23.88
C GLY A 132 7.35 -1.17 -24.09
N ASP A 133 6.90 -1.41 -25.33
CA ASP A 133 5.97 -2.48 -25.69
C ASP A 133 6.48 -3.25 -26.92
N PHE A 134 5.83 -4.36 -27.27
CA PHE A 134 6.16 -5.16 -28.45
C PHE A 134 6.01 -4.38 -29.75
N ASN A 135 6.86 -4.69 -30.73
CA ASN A 135 6.65 -4.25 -32.12
C ASN A 135 5.32 -4.83 -32.64
N ILE A 136 4.41 -3.95 -33.05
CA ILE A 136 3.03 -4.31 -33.41
C ILE A 136 2.98 -5.28 -34.57
N GLY A 137 3.78 -5.07 -35.66
CA GLY A 137 3.78 -5.94 -36.82
C GLY A 137 4.25 -7.36 -36.49
N GLN A 138 5.40 -7.49 -35.83
CA GLN A 138 5.93 -8.78 -35.38
C GLN A 138 4.99 -9.50 -34.42
N LEU A 139 4.37 -8.75 -33.50
CA LEU A 139 3.39 -9.32 -32.58
C LEU A 139 2.14 -9.82 -33.31
N ALA A 140 1.63 -9.06 -34.27
CA ALA A 140 0.47 -9.46 -35.07
C ALA A 140 0.74 -10.76 -35.87
N ASP A 141 1.89 -10.86 -36.51
CA ASP A 141 2.31 -12.09 -37.24
C ASP A 141 2.38 -13.31 -36.31
N ALA A 142 2.84 -13.11 -35.05
CA ALA A 142 2.96 -14.19 -34.08
C ALA A 142 1.61 -14.63 -33.47
N VAL A 143 0.69 -13.68 -33.21
CA VAL A 143 -0.52 -13.98 -32.41
C VAL A 143 -1.79 -14.07 -33.24
N ASN A 144 -1.86 -13.47 -34.45
CA ASN A 144 -3.03 -13.56 -35.32
C ASN A 144 -2.99 -14.83 -36.21
N ILE A 145 -3.02 -15.98 -35.54
CA ILE A 145 -3.06 -17.29 -36.21
C ILE A 145 -4.38 -17.98 -35.91
N THR A 146 -4.89 -18.75 -36.87
CA THR A 146 -6.21 -19.40 -36.80
C THR A 146 -6.36 -20.29 -35.57
N SER A 147 -5.33 -21.07 -35.21
CA SER A 147 -5.36 -21.94 -34.05
C SER A 147 -5.53 -21.16 -32.76
N ARG A 148 -4.81 -20.04 -32.59
CA ARG A 148 -4.93 -19.20 -31.38
C ARG A 148 -6.27 -18.49 -31.31
N ASN A 149 -6.76 -17.96 -32.44
CA ASN A 149 -8.11 -17.37 -32.50
C ASN A 149 -9.19 -18.40 -32.11
N GLN A 150 -9.02 -19.66 -32.50
CA GLN A 150 -9.93 -20.73 -32.08
C GLN A 150 -9.83 -21.03 -30.59
N VAL A 151 -8.64 -21.00 -30.00
CA VAL A 151 -8.48 -21.13 -28.54
C VAL A 151 -9.23 -20.00 -27.82
N ILE A 152 -9.13 -18.75 -28.28
CA ILE A 152 -9.86 -17.61 -27.73
C ILE A 152 -11.38 -17.83 -27.80
N VAL A 153 -11.89 -18.26 -28.91
CA VAL A 153 -13.32 -18.57 -29.12
C VAL A 153 -13.78 -19.68 -28.15
N ASN A 154 -13.04 -20.80 -28.11
CA ASN A 154 -13.36 -21.93 -27.23
C ASN A 154 -13.33 -21.50 -25.71
N SER A 155 -12.35 -20.73 -25.32
CA SER A 155 -12.23 -20.23 -23.95
C SER A 155 -13.41 -19.32 -23.57
N TYR A 156 -13.90 -18.50 -24.50
CA TYR A 156 -15.10 -17.71 -24.26
C TYR A 156 -16.32 -18.62 -24.03
N PHE A 157 -16.52 -19.67 -24.86
CA PHE A 157 -17.61 -20.62 -24.67
C PHE A 157 -17.53 -21.36 -23.32
N GLU A 158 -16.35 -21.73 -22.91
CA GLU A 158 -16.15 -22.51 -21.68
C GLU A 158 -16.34 -21.66 -20.40
N HIS A 159 -15.81 -20.43 -20.40
CA HIS A 159 -15.69 -19.65 -19.15
C HIS A 159 -16.65 -18.45 -19.06
N SER A 160 -17.18 -17.98 -20.18
CA SER A 160 -18.06 -16.80 -20.21
C SER A 160 -19.18 -16.89 -21.25
N PRO A 161 -19.89 -18.03 -21.36
CA PRO A 161 -20.95 -18.17 -22.35
C PRO A 161 -22.03 -17.11 -22.14
N ASN A 162 -22.47 -16.49 -23.23
CA ASN A 162 -23.54 -15.47 -23.26
C ASN A 162 -23.20 -14.15 -22.53
N LYS A 163 -22.00 -13.96 -22.01
CA LYS A 163 -21.59 -12.68 -21.42
C LYS A 163 -21.18 -11.68 -22.48
N ARG A 164 -21.45 -10.39 -22.23
CA ARG A 164 -20.92 -9.33 -23.09
C ARG A 164 -19.41 -9.23 -22.92
N ALA A 165 -18.69 -9.45 -24.02
CA ALA A 165 -17.22 -9.48 -23.99
C ALA A 165 -16.61 -8.45 -24.95
N VAL A 166 -15.45 -7.91 -24.52
CA VAL A 166 -14.59 -7.08 -25.36
C VAL A 166 -13.25 -7.79 -25.53
N ALA A 167 -12.83 -7.98 -26.78
CA ALA A 167 -11.53 -8.55 -27.12
C ALA A 167 -10.57 -7.44 -27.59
N PHE A 168 -9.42 -7.32 -26.94
CA PHE A 168 -8.36 -6.41 -27.34
C PHE A 168 -7.38 -7.10 -28.26
N CYS A 169 -7.31 -6.66 -29.51
CA CYS A 169 -6.50 -7.23 -30.59
C CYS A 169 -5.27 -6.37 -30.87
N VAL A 170 -4.25 -6.95 -31.50
CA VAL A 170 -2.97 -6.28 -31.80
C VAL A 170 -3.14 -5.20 -32.86
N ASP A 171 -3.80 -5.55 -33.94
CA ASP A 171 -4.04 -4.68 -35.10
C ASP A 171 -5.47 -4.83 -35.64
N VAL A 172 -5.76 -4.11 -36.71
CA VAL A 172 -7.08 -4.12 -37.38
C VAL A 172 -7.39 -5.48 -37.95
N GLN A 173 -6.43 -6.12 -38.64
CA GLN A 173 -6.63 -7.42 -39.24
C GLN A 173 -6.94 -8.51 -38.21
N HIS A 174 -6.19 -8.54 -37.11
CA HIS A 174 -6.46 -9.44 -35.99
C HIS A 174 -7.88 -9.22 -35.40
N SER A 175 -8.32 -7.96 -35.30
CA SER A 175 -9.69 -7.66 -34.85
C SER A 175 -10.76 -8.21 -35.83
N LEU A 176 -10.55 -8.09 -37.11
CA LEU A 176 -11.47 -8.62 -38.14
C LEU A 176 -11.48 -10.16 -38.15
N ASP A 177 -10.31 -10.79 -38.12
CA ASP A 177 -10.17 -12.24 -38.15
C ASP A 177 -10.78 -12.89 -36.89
N LEU A 178 -10.57 -12.32 -35.75
CA LEU A 178 -11.15 -12.79 -34.46
C LEU A 178 -12.69 -12.61 -34.46
N ALA A 179 -13.22 -11.48 -34.94
CA ALA A 179 -14.66 -11.28 -35.08
C ALA A 179 -15.28 -12.29 -36.01
N ALA A 180 -14.62 -12.60 -37.14
CA ALA A 180 -15.05 -13.64 -38.05
C ALA A 180 -15.02 -15.03 -37.43
N ALA A 181 -13.98 -15.36 -36.63
CA ALA A 181 -13.90 -16.63 -35.91
C ALA A 181 -15.06 -16.80 -34.93
N PHE A 182 -15.42 -15.77 -34.18
CA PHE A 182 -16.61 -15.78 -33.30
C PHE A 182 -17.90 -15.95 -34.08
N THR A 183 -18.06 -15.23 -35.18
CA THR A 183 -19.27 -15.32 -36.05
C THR A 183 -19.42 -16.70 -36.63
N ASN A 184 -18.32 -17.31 -37.14
CA ASN A 184 -18.31 -18.66 -37.65
C ASN A 184 -18.67 -19.71 -36.59
N ALA A 185 -18.40 -19.43 -35.33
CA ALA A 185 -18.79 -20.25 -34.18
C ALA A 185 -20.22 -19.97 -33.65
N GLY A 186 -21.00 -19.12 -34.38
CA GLY A 186 -22.41 -18.82 -34.05
C GLY A 186 -22.59 -17.71 -33.02
N ILE A 187 -21.53 -16.98 -32.63
CA ILE A 187 -21.62 -15.85 -31.72
C ILE A 187 -21.76 -14.56 -32.53
N LYS A 188 -22.70 -13.70 -32.12
CA LYS A 188 -22.86 -12.37 -32.71
C LYS A 188 -21.68 -11.49 -32.31
N ALA A 189 -20.72 -11.32 -33.24
CA ALA A 189 -19.52 -10.52 -33.02
C ALA A 189 -19.34 -9.45 -34.10
N ALA A 190 -18.69 -8.35 -33.72
CA ALA A 190 -18.31 -7.30 -34.66
C ALA A 190 -16.95 -6.70 -34.27
N ALA A 191 -16.22 -6.20 -35.27
CA ALA A 191 -14.95 -5.48 -35.09
C ALA A 191 -15.15 -3.97 -35.11
N VAL A 192 -14.42 -3.22 -34.28
CA VAL A 192 -14.32 -1.78 -34.35
C VAL A 192 -12.86 -1.31 -34.39
N TYR A 193 -12.56 -0.37 -35.26
CA TYR A 193 -11.21 0.14 -35.54
C TYR A 193 -11.22 1.60 -36.01
N GLY A 194 -10.04 2.27 -36.01
CA GLY A 194 -9.88 3.72 -36.18
C GLY A 194 -10.43 4.25 -37.50
N ASP A 195 -10.09 3.60 -38.61
CA ASP A 195 -10.41 4.05 -39.96
C ASP A 195 -11.84 3.69 -40.43
N MET A 196 -12.62 3.06 -39.51
CA MET A 196 -14.03 2.75 -39.76
C MET A 196 -14.85 4.02 -39.89
N GLU A 197 -15.81 4.00 -40.82
CA GLU A 197 -16.79 5.06 -41.00
C GLU A 197 -17.54 5.36 -39.71
N LYS A 198 -17.67 6.64 -39.36
CA LYS A 198 -18.15 7.08 -38.03
C LYS A 198 -19.55 6.57 -37.70
N ASP A 199 -20.46 6.56 -38.67
CA ASP A 199 -21.85 6.14 -38.41
C ASP A 199 -21.95 4.64 -38.26
N ALA A 200 -21.22 3.85 -39.10
CA ALA A 200 -21.12 2.41 -38.95
C ALA A 200 -20.54 2.01 -37.57
N ARG A 201 -19.46 2.67 -37.14
CA ARG A 201 -18.90 2.45 -35.79
C ARG A 201 -19.91 2.79 -34.68
N ARG A 202 -20.64 3.88 -34.82
CA ARG A 202 -21.66 4.31 -33.82
C ARG A 202 -22.79 3.28 -33.75
N GLU A 203 -23.22 2.73 -34.87
CA GLU A 203 -24.25 1.69 -34.94
C GLU A 203 -23.79 0.39 -34.25
N ILE A 204 -22.57 -0.10 -34.51
CA ILE A 204 -22.01 -1.29 -33.89
C ILE A 204 -21.92 -1.09 -32.36
N LEU A 205 -21.43 0.07 -31.89
CA LEU A 205 -21.33 0.35 -30.48
C LEU A 205 -22.71 0.42 -29.79
N ARG A 206 -23.72 0.95 -30.49
CA ARG A 206 -25.11 0.96 -30.03
C ARG A 206 -25.67 -0.47 -29.94
N ALA A 207 -25.49 -1.29 -30.96
CA ALA A 207 -25.93 -2.69 -30.97
C ALA A 207 -25.24 -3.53 -29.89
N PHE A 208 -23.97 -3.28 -29.61
CA PHE A 208 -23.26 -3.92 -28.49
C PHE A 208 -23.84 -3.52 -27.12
N LYS A 209 -24.08 -2.22 -26.91
CA LYS A 209 -24.74 -1.73 -25.67
C LYS A 209 -26.15 -2.30 -25.50
N ALA A 210 -26.89 -2.47 -26.59
CA ALA A 210 -28.22 -3.07 -26.59
C ALA A 210 -28.19 -4.60 -26.37
N GLY A 211 -27.02 -5.26 -26.41
CA GLY A 211 -26.89 -6.71 -26.29
C GLY A 211 -27.22 -7.48 -27.59
N GLU A 212 -27.38 -6.78 -28.69
CA GLU A 212 -27.57 -7.38 -30.01
C GLU A 212 -26.28 -8.03 -30.54
N ILE A 213 -25.11 -7.49 -30.16
CA ILE A 213 -23.78 -8.03 -30.36
C ILE A 213 -23.25 -8.51 -28.99
N GLN A 214 -22.72 -9.73 -28.93
CA GLN A 214 -22.20 -10.36 -27.69
C GLN A 214 -20.70 -10.09 -27.53
N VAL A 215 -19.92 -10.16 -28.59
CA VAL A 215 -18.48 -9.98 -28.58
C VAL A 215 -18.08 -8.82 -29.47
N LEU A 216 -17.37 -7.85 -28.89
CA LEU A 216 -16.83 -6.73 -29.63
C LEU A 216 -15.30 -6.86 -29.68
N THR A 217 -14.73 -7.06 -30.85
CA THR A 217 -13.28 -7.03 -31.02
C THR A 217 -12.81 -5.64 -31.40
N ASN A 218 -11.64 -5.25 -30.92
CA ASN A 218 -11.14 -3.91 -31.20
C ASN A 218 -9.61 -3.83 -31.27
N CYS A 219 -9.14 -2.82 -32.01
CA CYS A 219 -7.77 -2.38 -32.01
C CYS A 219 -7.68 -0.92 -31.60
N ASN A 220 -7.11 -0.63 -30.41
CA ASN A 220 -6.78 0.68 -29.86
C ASN A 220 -7.93 1.71 -29.70
N ILE A 221 -9.18 1.40 -30.05
CA ILE A 221 -10.30 2.36 -29.98
C ILE A 221 -11.02 2.32 -28.63
N LEU A 222 -11.16 1.14 -28.07
CA LEU A 222 -11.89 0.98 -26.81
C LEU A 222 -11.00 1.14 -25.57
N THR A 223 -9.72 1.44 -25.75
CA THR A 223 -8.79 1.72 -24.65
C THR A 223 -9.08 3.05 -23.96
N GLU A 224 -9.58 4.04 -24.71
CA GLU A 224 -9.92 5.36 -24.19
C GLU A 224 -11.36 5.75 -24.59
N GLY A 225 -12.05 6.49 -23.72
CA GLY A 225 -13.33 7.13 -24.03
C GLY A 225 -14.56 6.23 -24.25
N PHE A 226 -14.43 4.89 -24.27
CA PHE A 226 -15.57 3.99 -24.44
C PHE A 226 -16.21 3.65 -23.09
N ASP A 227 -17.49 4.00 -22.94
CA ASP A 227 -18.26 3.73 -21.73
C ASP A 227 -19.35 2.67 -21.98
N CYS A 228 -19.14 1.48 -21.39
CA CYS A 228 -20.08 0.37 -21.43
C CYS A 228 -19.95 -0.45 -20.12
N PRO A 229 -20.72 -0.10 -19.08
CA PRO A 229 -20.65 -0.79 -17.78
C PRO A 229 -21.04 -2.27 -17.83
N GLU A 230 -21.80 -2.65 -18.84
CA GLU A 230 -22.31 -4.00 -19.07
C GLU A 230 -21.25 -5.02 -19.50
N ILE A 231 -20.01 -4.63 -19.70
CA ILE A 231 -18.92 -5.55 -20.05
C ILE A 231 -18.66 -6.49 -18.88
N GLU A 232 -18.85 -7.79 -19.09
CA GLU A 232 -18.68 -8.83 -18.08
C GLU A 232 -17.43 -9.69 -18.33
N CYS A 233 -16.85 -9.63 -19.54
CA CYS A 233 -15.67 -10.39 -19.91
C CYS A 233 -14.72 -9.54 -20.77
N LEU A 234 -13.42 -9.63 -20.47
CA LEU A 234 -12.34 -9.06 -21.26
C LEU A 234 -11.47 -10.19 -21.80
N LEU A 235 -11.29 -10.23 -23.13
CA LEU A 235 -10.45 -11.18 -23.80
C LEU A 235 -9.16 -10.47 -24.22
N MET A 236 -8.07 -10.74 -23.49
CA MET A 236 -6.77 -10.11 -23.70
C MET A 236 -6.02 -10.83 -24.84
N ALA A 237 -6.53 -10.68 -26.08
CA ALA A 237 -5.94 -11.30 -27.25
C ALA A 237 -4.61 -10.66 -27.66
N ARG A 238 -4.30 -9.47 -27.13
CA ARG A 238 -3.05 -8.74 -27.33
C ARG A 238 -2.17 -8.82 -26.07
N PRO A 239 -1.08 -9.61 -26.08
CA PRO A 239 -0.03 -9.48 -25.06
C PRO A 239 0.58 -8.07 -25.07
N THR A 240 0.93 -7.52 -23.90
CA THR A 240 1.57 -6.20 -23.79
C THR A 240 2.55 -6.16 -22.64
N LYS A 241 3.66 -5.42 -22.81
CA LYS A 241 4.59 -5.03 -21.73
C LYS A 241 4.25 -3.67 -21.16
N SER A 242 3.39 -2.90 -21.85
CA SER A 242 2.93 -1.60 -21.40
C SER A 242 1.87 -1.72 -20.31
N GLN A 243 2.27 -1.41 -19.08
CA GLN A 243 1.35 -1.44 -17.95
C GLN A 243 0.25 -0.39 -18.05
N SER A 244 0.53 0.77 -18.65
CA SER A 244 -0.48 1.80 -18.91
C SER A 244 -1.57 1.25 -19.81
N LEU A 245 -1.19 0.65 -20.96
CA LEU A 245 -2.14 0.04 -21.88
C LEU A 245 -2.94 -1.09 -21.20
N PHE A 246 -2.28 -1.94 -20.42
CA PHE A 246 -2.96 -3.02 -19.71
C PHE A 246 -4.01 -2.48 -18.71
N ILE A 247 -3.66 -1.46 -17.92
CA ILE A 247 -4.59 -0.82 -16.98
C ILE A 247 -5.79 -0.20 -17.70
N GLN A 248 -5.58 0.46 -18.83
CA GLN A 248 -6.65 1.03 -19.64
C GLN A 248 -7.60 -0.05 -20.18
N MET A 249 -7.05 -1.17 -20.68
CA MET A 249 -7.84 -2.30 -21.16
C MET A 249 -8.68 -2.93 -20.05
N VAL A 250 -8.07 -3.29 -18.90
CA VAL A 250 -8.80 -3.93 -17.80
C VAL A 250 -9.77 -2.95 -17.11
N GLY A 251 -9.47 -1.66 -17.14
CA GLY A 251 -10.33 -0.59 -16.63
C GLY A 251 -11.70 -0.54 -17.32
N ARG A 252 -11.83 -1.06 -18.54
CA ARG A 252 -13.15 -1.16 -19.22
C ARG A 252 -14.08 -2.16 -18.53
N GLY A 253 -13.52 -3.18 -17.88
CA GLY A 253 -14.28 -4.18 -17.13
C GLY A 253 -14.62 -3.77 -15.71
N THR A 254 -13.98 -2.75 -15.14
CA THR A 254 -14.15 -2.39 -13.72
C THR A 254 -15.37 -1.53 -13.42
N ARG A 255 -16.14 -1.11 -14.43
CA ARG A 255 -17.30 -0.24 -14.22
C ARG A 255 -18.43 -0.97 -13.51
N LEU A 256 -19.04 -0.30 -12.53
CA LEU A 256 -20.16 -0.83 -11.78
C LEU A 256 -21.39 -0.99 -12.68
N TYR A 257 -22.04 -2.15 -12.58
CA TYR A 257 -23.31 -2.43 -13.25
C TYR A 257 -24.18 -3.31 -12.35
N PRO A 258 -25.50 -3.10 -12.29
CA PRO A 258 -26.41 -3.91 -11.46
C PRO A 258 -26.30 -5.41 -11.77
N GLY A 259 -26.07 -6.23 -10.75
CA GLY A 259 -25.90 -7.68 -10.89
C GLY A 259 -24.54 -8.18 -11.37
N LYS A 260 -23.58 -7.28 -11.59
CA LYS A 260 -22.21 -7.64 -11.98
C LYS A 260 -21.32 -7.71 -10.74
N GLU A 261 -21.03 -8.92 -10.27
CA GLU A 261 -20.15 -9.16 -9.11
C GLU A 261 -18.67 -8.96 -9.48
N TYR A 262 -18.25 -9.43 -10.64
CA TYR A 262 -16.89 -9.28 -11.19
C TYR A 262 -16.93 -9.23 -12.71
N CYS A 263 -15.83 -8.74 -13.29
CA CYS A 263 -15.54 -8.90 -14.71
C CYS A 263 -14.45 -9.97 -14.89
N LEU A 264 -14.73 -10.98 -15.73
CA LEU A 264 -13.75 -12.02 -16.05
C LEU A 264 -12.72 -11.47 -17.04
N VAL A 265 -11.45 -11.60 -16.71
CA VAL A 265 -10.33 -11.24 -17.58
C VAL A 265 -9.63 -12.52 -18.00
N ILE A 266 -9.77 -12.90 -19.27
CA ILE A 266 -9.09 -14.07 -19.85
C ILE A 266 -7.86 -13.57 -20.59
N ASP A 267 -6.70 -13.95 -20.09
CA ASP A 267 -5.41 -13.56 -20.65
C ASP A 267 -4.84 -14.71 -21.48
N PHE A 268 -4.64 -14.47 -22.77
CA PHE A 268 -4.13 -15.46 -23.73
C PHE A 268 -2.63 -15.31 -23.90
N CYS A 269 -1.90 -15.52 -22.83
CA CYS A 269 -0.46 -15.40 -22.80
C CYS A 269 0.19 -16.49 -21.99
N ASP A 270 1.33 -17.00 -22.43
CA ASP A 270 2.13 -17.96 -21.69
C ASP A 270 2.83 -17.25 -20.51
N SER A 271 2.78 -17.85 -19.31
CA SER A 271 3.44 -17.34 -18.09
C SER A 271 4.96 -17.21 -18.20
N ARG A 272 5.57 -17.77 -19.25
CA ARG A 272 7.01 -17.70 -19.52
C ARG A 272 7.47 -16.32 -20.01
N HIS A 273 6.56 -15.49 -20.47
CA HIS A 273 6.88 -14.18 -21.02
C HIS A 273 6.68 -13.07 -20.00
N ASP A 274 7.58 -12.08 -20.03
CA ASP A 274 7.50 -10.87 -19.19
C ASP A 274 6.47 -9.91 -19.82
N VAL A 275 5.19 -10.19 -19.57
CA VAL A 275 4.04 -9.41 -20.03
C VAL A 275 3.16 -9.01 -18.85
N CYS A 276 2.38 -7.95 -19.04
CA CYS A 276 1.42 -7.50 -18.03
C CYS A 276 0.26 -8.49 -17.89
N GLN A 277 -0.10 -8.82 -16.67
CA GLN A 277 -1.21 -9.68 -16.26
C GLN A 277 -1.93 -9.04 -15.08
N LEU A 278 -3.11 -9.56 -14.68
CA LEU A 278 -3.81 -9.04 -13.50
C LEU A 278 -2.94 -9.01 -12.25
N GLY A 279 -2.13 -10.02 -12.02
CA GLY A 279 -1.16 -10.06 -10.92
C GLY A 279 -0.17 -8.90 -10.94
N THR A 280 0.16 -8.36 -12.12
CA THR A 280 1.04 -7.19 -12.27
C THR A 280 0.45 -5.94 -11.58
N LEU A 281 -0.88 -5.81 -11.52
CA LEU A 281 -1.56 -4.70 -10.83
C LEU A 281 -1.33 -4.74 -9.31
N LEU A 282 -1.12 -5.92 -8.74
CA LEU A 282 -0.88 -6.16 -7.32
C LEU A 282 0.61 -6.36 -7.00
N GLY A 283 1.48 -6.39 -8.01
CA GLY A 283 2.91 -6.69 -7.86
C GLY A 283 3.20 -8.14 -7.49
N LYS A 284 2.25 -9.07 -7.69
CA LYS A 284 2.41 -10.51 -7.40
C LYS A 284 1.67 -11.38 -8.43
N LYS A 285 1.97 -12.68 -8.41
CA LYS A 285 1.19 -13.66 -9.20
C LYS A 285 -0.18 -13.90 -8.56
N MET A 286 -1.21 -13.98 -9.37
CA MET A 286 -2.55 -14.40 -8.97
C MET A 286 -2.78 -15.86 -9.40
N LYS A 287 -3.66 -16.56 -8.68
CA LYS A 287 -4.12 -17.90 -9.04
C LYS A 287 -5.24 -17.81 -10.09
N ASP A 288 -5.32 -18.79 -10.96
CA ASP A 288 -6.42 -18.89 -11.91
C ASP A 288 -7.76 -18.97 -11.19
N GLY A 289 -8.72 -18.18 -11.65
CA GLY A 289 -10.04 -18.07 -11.04
C GLY A 289 -10.11 -17.24 -9.77
N GLN A 290 -9.00 -16.62 -9.34
CA GLN A 290 -8.96 -15.72 -8.18
C GLN A 290 -9.38 -14.29 -8.57
N THR A 291 -10.13 -13.62 -7.68
CA THR A 291 -10.41 -12.19 -7.83
C THR A 291 -9.30 -11.32 -7.24
N ILE A 292 -9.27 -10.03 -7.58
CA ILE A 292 -8.34 -9.06 -6.99
C ILE A 292 -8.56 -8.95 -5.48
N THR A 293 -9.81 -8.92 -5.02
CA THR A 293 -10.12 -8.87 -3.59
C THR A 293 -9.57 -10.08 -2.85
N GLU A 294 -9.85 -11.31 -3.34
CA GLU A 294 -9.33 -12.55 -2.74
C GLU A 294 -7.80 -12.57 -2.69
N ALA A 295 -7.15 -12.08 -3.75
CA ALA A 295 -5.70 -12.01 -3.80
C ALA A 295 -5.12 -11.05 -2.75
N ILE A 296 -5.74 -9.89 -2.54
CA ILE A 296 -5.33 -8.91 -1.51
C ILE A 296 -5.52 -9.51 -0.11
N GLU A 297 -6.67 -10.12 0.17
CA GLU A 297 -6.97 -10.74 1.47
C GLU A 297 -5.99 -11.88 1.81
N GLU A 298 -5.63 -12.69 0.81
CA GLU A 298 -4.62 -13.74 0.97
C GLU A 298 -3.26 -13.15 1.34
N GLN A 299 -2.85 -12.07 0.67
CA GLN A 299 -1.60 -11.39 0.97
C GLN A 299 -1.58 -10.80 2.39
N GLU A 300 -2.63 -10.11 2.80
CA GLU A 300 -2.74 -9.53 4.15
C GLU A 300 -2.66 -10.63 5.22
N ARG A 301 -3.28 -11.80 4.95
CA ARG A 301 -3.20 -12.97 5.84
C ARG A 301 -1.81 -13.55 5.94
N GLU A 302 -1.12 -13.70 4.79
CA GLU A 302 0.27 -14.19 4.76
C GLU A 302 1.23 -13.23 5.48
N GLU A 303 1.12 -11.94 5.24
CA GLU A 303 1.94 -10.91 5.90
C GLU A 303 1.72 -10.92 7.43
N LYS A 304 0.47 -11.07 7.87
CA LYS A 304 0.14 -11.19 9.29
C LYS A 304 0.76 -12.43 9.92
N LEU A 305 0.66 -13.59 9.27
CA LEU A 305 1.26 -14.84 9.74
C LEU A 305 2.79 -14.74 9.81
N GLN A 306 3.43 -14.14 8.80
CA GLN A 306 4.88 -13.92 8.81
C GLN A 306 5.31 -12.97 9.94
N TYR A 307 4.53 -11.91 10.17
CA TYR A 307 4.78 -11.01 11.29
C TYR A 307 4.65 -11.71 12.64
N GLU A 308 3.58 -12.49 12.86
CA GLU A 308 3.37 -13.27 14.08
C GLU A 308 4.50 -14.28 14.33
N ALA A 309 4.93 -15.00 13.27
CA ALA A 309 6.05 -15.93 13.35
C ALA A 309 7.36 -15.22 13.73
N LYS A 310 7.63 -14.06 13.13
CA LYS A 310 8.81 -13.24 13.46
C LYS A 310 8.78 -12.73 14.91
N VAL A 311 7.62 -12.31 15.39
CA VAL A 311 7.43 -11.90 16.79
C VAL A 311 7.73 -13.07 17.74
N GLN A 312 7.23 -14.26 17.42
CA GLN A 312 7.48 -15.46 18.24
C GLN A 312 8.96 -15.87 18.25
N GLU A 313 9.65 -15.78 17.11
CA GLU A 313 11.08 -16.04 17.03
C GLU A 313 11.90 -15.07 17.89
N VAL A 314 11.57 -13.76 17.83
CA VAL A 314 12.22 -12.74 18.65
C VAL A 314 12.02 -13.04 20.13
N LYS A 315 10.78 -13.31 20.59
CA LYS A 315 10.47 -13.62 21.98
C LYS A 315 11.20 -14.85 22.49
N THR A 316 11.34 -15.88 21.68
CA THR A 316 12.09 -17.08 22.05
C THR A 316 13.58 -16.77 22.28
N LYS A 317 14.19 -16.01 21.37
CA LYS A 317 15.59 -15.57 21.52
C LYS A 317 15.80 -14.71 22.77
N GLU A 318 14.88 -13.79 23.06
CA GLU A 318 14.92 -12.92 24.22
C GLU A 318 14.87 -13.71 25.54
N PHE A 319 13.97 -14.68 25.62
CA PHE A 319 13.85 -15.55 26.79
C PHE A 319 15.15 -16.33 27.06
N ASP A 320 15.77 -16.90 26.01
CA ASP A 320 17.03 -17.63 26.14
C ASP A 320 18.20 -16.75 26.61
N LEU A 321 18.33 -15.54 26.08
CA LEU A 321 19.38 -14.59 26.48
C LEU A 321 19.29 -14.23 27.95
N LEU A 322 18.11 -13.91 28.45
CA LEU A 322 17.89 -13.52 29.84
C LEU A 322 18.11 -14.68 30.82
N ASN A 323 17.71 -15.90 30.44
CA ASN A 323 17.91 -17.08 31.28
C ASN A 323 19.39 -17.46 31.47
N ARG A 324 20.21 -17.26 30.41
CA ARG A 324 21.67 -17.54 30.46
C ARG A 324 22.47 -16.49 31.22
N SER A 325 21.87 -15.35 31.55
CA SER A 325 22.53 -14.28 32.28
C SER A 325 22.90 -14.69 33.69
N ARG A 326 24.11 -14.28 34.14
CA ARG A 326 24.56 -14.35 35.53
C ARG A 326 23.73 -13.44 36.47
N PHE A 327 23.14 -12.37 35.92
CA PHE A 327 22.29 -11.45 36.66
C PHE A 327 20.83 -11.90 36.61
N ARG A 328 20.09 -11.55 37.66
CA ARG A 328 18.68 -11.86 37.73
C ARG A 328 17.84 -10.78 37.02
N TRP A 329 17.36 -11.12 35.86
CA TRP A 329 16.40 -10.32 35.11
C TRP A 329 14.98 -10.72 35.45
N MET A 330 14.13 -9.70 35.63
CA MET A 330 12.68 -9.86 35.80
C MET A 330 11.96 -9.46 34.54
N VAL A 331 11.06 -10.33 34.07
CA VAL A 331 10.17 -10.03 32.95
C VAL A 331 8.95 -9.29 33.50
N LEU A 332 8.69 -8.12 32.99
CA LEU A 332 7.51 -7.31 33.30
C LEU A 332 6.47 -7.47 32.18
N LYS A 333 5.28 -6.89 32.37
CA LYS A 333 4.27 -6.82 31.31
C LYS A 333 4.78 -5.99 30.13
N ASN A 334 4.28 -6.28 28.93
CA ASN A 334 4.60 -5.56 27.69
C ASN A 334 6.08 -5.66 27.28
N ASP A 335 6.63 -6.86 27.34
CA ASP A 335 8.00 -7.16 26.89
C ASP A 335 9.05 -6.17 27.43
N CYS A 336 8.91 -5.81 28.70
CA CYS A 336 9.85 -4.98 29.44
C CYS A 336 10.64 -5.84 30.43
N TYR A 337 11.93 -5.51 30.61
CA TYR A 337 12.82 -6.26 31.49
C TYR A 337 13.44 -5.36 32.54
N ARG A 338 13.58 -5.88 33.76
CA ARG A 338 14.14 -5.15 34.91
C ARG A 338 15.30 -5.89 35.53
N LEU A 339 16.40 -5.18 35.76
CA LEU A 339 17.54 -5.63 36.55
C LEU A 339 17.63 -4.80 37.83
N GLY A 340 17.42 -5.44 38.99
CA GLY A 340 17.45 -4.76 40.32
C GLY A 340 18.88 -4.43 40.76
N LEU A 341 19.11 -3.23 41.25
CA LEU A 341 20.38 -2.74 41.79
C LEU A 341 20.29 -2.47 43.31
N GLY A 342 19.34 -3.10 43.98
CA GLY A 342 19.13 -2.93 45.41
C GLY A 342 18.75 -1.48 45.78
N LYS A 343 19.54 -0.84 46.66
CA LYS A 343 19.29 0.54 47.12
C LYS A 343 19.52 1.59 46.03
N ASP A 344 20.33 1.27 45.03
CA ASP A 344 20.66 2.19 43.93
C ASP A 344 19.56 2.25 42.87
N GLY A 345 18.49 1.45 43.01
CA GLY A 345 17.35 1.43 42.09
C GLY A 345 17.33 0.21 41.18
N TYR A 346 17.08 0.42 39.90
CA TYR A 346 17.04 -0.67 38.92
C TYR A 346 17.29 -0.15 37.50
N ILE A 347 17.73 -1.03 36.62
CA ILE A 347 17.79 -0.76 35.18
C ILE A 347 16.54 -1.35 34.55
N TRP A 348 15.92 -0.58 33.67
CA TRP A 348 14.74 -0.94 32.95
C TRP A 348 15.02 -0.95 31.44
N LEU A 349 14.84 -2.10 30.82
CA LEU A 349 14.82 -2.22 29.37
C LEU A 349 13.36 -2.12 28.94
N ARG A 350 13.01 -1.03 28.25
CA ARG A 350 11.67 -0.78 27.75
C ARG A 350 11.65 -1.01 26.26
N GLN A 351 10.83 -1.94 25.79
CA GLN A 351 10.64 -2.16 24.35
C GLN A 351 9.95 -0.93 23.74
N MET A 352 10.52 -0.43 22.65
CA MET A 352 10.00 0.70 21.88
C MET A 352 9.54 0.27 20.49
N GLU A 353 10.27 -0.66 19.89
CA GLU A 353 9.99 -1.30 18.59
C GLU A 353 10.26 -2.81 18.75
N LEU A 354 9.84 -3.61 17.75
CA LEU A 354 10.17 -5.03 17.74
C LEU A 354 11.69 -5.20 17.80
N ASP A 355 12.17 -5.99 18.81
CA ASP A 355 13.59 -6.24 19.08
C ASP A 355 14.44 -4.97 19.32
N LYS A 356 13.84 -3.84 19.75
CA LYS A 356 14.58 -2.64 20.11
C LYS A 356 14.15 -2.04 21.43
N TYR A 357 15.13 -1.78 22.29
CA TYR A 357 14.93 -1.39 23.69
C TYR A 357 15.61 -0.08 24.03
N LYS A 358 14.93 0.71 24.85
CA LYS A 358 15.48 1.88 25.54
C LYS A 358 15.99 1.45 26.90
N ILE A 359 17.21 1.87 27.27
CA ILE A 359 17.88 1.47 28.52
C ILE A 359 17.78 2.63 29.49
N LEU A 360 17.06 2.41 30.59
CA LEU A 360 16.78 3.45 31.60
C LEU A 360 17.28 3.01 32.96
N LEU A 361 18.05 3.85 33.64
CA LEU A 361 18.36 3.73 35.07
C LEU A 361 17.31 4.49 35.84
N VAL A 362 16.66 3.82 36.79
CA VAL A 362 15.66 4.41 37.69
C VAL A 362 16.19 4.35 39.13
N SER A 363 16.46 5.50 39.72
CA SER A 363 16.92 5.64 41.10
C SER A 363 16.03 6.66 41.82
N GLY A 364 15.22 6.20 42.77
CA GLY A 364 14.21 7.03 43.39
C GLY A 364 13.27 7.67 42.38
N ASP A 365 13.27 8.99 42.28
CA ASP A 365 12.46 9.77 41.36
C ASP A 365 13.23 10.15 40.07
N GLN A 366 14.49 9.84 39.99
CA GLN A 366 15.31 10.14 38.82
C GLN A 366 15.26 8.99 37.82
N VAL A 367 15.14 9.34 36.50
CA VAL A 367 15.21 8.42 35.38
C VAL A 367 16.25 8.94 34.43
N VAL A 368 17.30 8.16 34.21
CA VAL A 368 18.41 8.53 33.36
C VAL A 368 18.50 7.50 32.22
N GLN A 369 18.60 7.95 30.99
CA GLN A 369 18.83 7.09 29.84
C GLN A 369 20.32 6.74 29.78
N LEU A 370 20.64 5.42 29.78
CA LEU A 370 22.02 4.94 29.80
C LEU A 370 22.67 4.87 28.40
N HIS A 371 21.86 4.87 27.33
CA HIS A 371 22.33 4.84 25.95
C HIS A 371 21.39 5.62 25.05
N GLU A 372 21.94 6.45 24.15
CA GLU A 372 21.14 7.36 23.30
C GLU A 372 20.27 6.63 22.25
N LYS A 373 20.80 5.56 21.67
CA LYS A 373 20.12 4.79 20.61
C LYS A 373 19.31 3.64 21.20
N LEU A 374 18.25 3.26 20.48
CA LEU A 374 17.55 2.00 20.73
C LEU A 374 18.43 0.84 20.27
N LEU A 375 18.58 -0.17 21.10
CA LEU A 375 19.44 -1.34 20.84
C LEU A 375 18.64 -2.64 20.91
N PRO A 376 19.03 -3.68 20.15
CA PRO A 376 18.50 -5.04 20.33
C PRO A 376 18.72 -5.54 21.78
N LEU A 377 17.87 -6.50 22.22
CA LEU A 377 17.88 -6.95 23.62
C LEU A 377 19.25 -7.38 24.10
N GLY A 378 19.99 -8.21 23.35
CA GLY A 378 21.30 -8.70 23.74
C GLY A 378 22.33 -7.59 24.00
N TYR A 379 22.33 -6.54 23.17
CA TYR A 379 23.18 -5.35 23.40
C TYR A 379 22.69 -4.53 24.58
N SER A 380 21.37 -4.33 24.71
CA SER A 380 20.77 -3.60 25.82
C SER A 380 21.04 -4.29 27.16
N GLN A 381 20.97 -5.61 27.18
CA GLN A 381 21.34 -6.46 28.30
C GLN A 381 22.83 -6.27 28.68
N GLY A 382 23.73 -6.33 27.67
CA GLY A 382 25.15 -6.11 27.87
C GLY A 382 25.48 -4.76 28.50
N VAL A 383 24.90 -3.67 27.98
CA VAL A 383 25.07 -2.32 28.53
C VAL A 383 24.56 -2.24 29.98
N ALA A 384 23.39 -2.81 30.26
CA ALA A 384 22.82 -2.84 31.60
C ALA A 384 23.67 -3.64 32.58
N GLU A 385 24.17 -4.81 32.18
CA GLU A 385 25.01 -5.67 33.03
C GLU A 385 26.38 -5.07 33.28
N ASP A 386 26.98 -4.40 32.28
CA ASP A 386 28.24 -3.67 32.44
C ASP A 386 28.08 -2.50 33.43
N PHE A 387 26.98 -1.78 33.37
CA PHE A 387 26.66 -0.77 34.35
C PHE A 387 26.50 -1.37 35.73
N ALA A 388 25.76 -2.49 35.86
CA ALA A 388 25.57 -3.19 37.12
C ALA A 388 26.89 -3.67 37.74
N ARG A 389 27.82 -4.23 36.91
CA ARG A 389 29.16 -4.65 37.39
C ARG A 389 30.00 -3.51 37.92
N LYS A 390 29.90 -2.33 37.33
CA LYS A 390 30.65 -1.13 37.77
C LYS A 390 30.01 -0.45 39.00
N SER A 391 28.73 -0.70 39.27
CA SER A 391 28.03 -0.17 40.44
C SER A 391 28.41 -0.93 41.70
N LYS A 392 28.43 -0.25 42.86
CA LYS A 392 28.65 -0.88 44.20
C LYS A 392 27.61 -1.96 44.49
N SER A 393 26.42 -1.84 43.94
CA SER A 393 25.29 -2.74 44.15
C SER A 393 25.21 -3.90 43.16
N GLY A 394 26.11 -4.00 42.19
CA GLY A 394 26.10 -5.09 41.17
C GLY A 394 26.22 -6.49 41.80
N LYS A 395 26.91 -6.61 42.97
CA LYS A 395 26.98 -7.88 43.72
C LYS A 395 25.61 -8.34 44.24
N LEU A 396 24.62 -7.45 44.37
CA LEU A 396 23.28 -7.81 44.83
C LEU A 396 22.44 -8.43 43.70
N ALA A 397 22.73 -8.07 42.47
CA ALA A 397 22.04 -8.58 41.29
C ALA A 397 22.58 -9.93 40.80
N ASP A 398 23.76 -10.36 41.30
CA ASP A 398 24.41 -11.63 40.90
C ASP A 398 23.67 -12.83 41.48
N LYS A 399 23.22 -13.76 40.64
CA LYS A 399 22.54 -15.01 41.04
C LYS A 399 23.44 -15.93 41.89
N GLN A 400 24.76 -15.87 41.72
CA GLN A 400 25.75 -16.74 42.40
C GLN A 400 26.40 -16.10 43.61
N ALA A 401 25.97 -14.91 44.03
CA ALA A 401 26.57 -14.23 45.17
C ALA A 401 26.38 -15.01 46.49
N GLN A 402 27.46 -15.25 47.24
CA GLN A 402 27.45 -16.03 48.50
C GLN A 402 26.46 -15.58 49.56
N TRP A 403 26.18 -14.28 49.63
CA TRP A 403 25.20 -13.70 50.55
C TRP A 403 23.79 -14.25 50.36
N ARG A 404 23.49 -14.76 49.18
CA ARG A 404 22.17 -15.28 48.84
C ARG A 404 21.78 -16.52 49.63
N ASN A 405 22.78 -17.32 50.00
CA ASN A 405 22.61 -18.55 50.79
C ASN A 405 22.51 -18.31 52.29
N LEU A 406 22.63 -17.07 52.72
CA LEU A 406 22.49 -16.75 54.17
C LEU A 406 20.99 -16.80 54.58
N PRO A 407 20.69 -17.03 55.84
CA PRO A 407 19.31 -16.90 56.37
C PRO A 407 18.70 -15.52 56.16
N LEU A 408 17.37 -15.49 56.11
CA LEU A 408 16.58 -14.24 56.02
C LEU A 408 17.08 -13.19 56.99
N SER A 409 17.26 -11.93 56.54
CA SER A 409 17.65 -10.84 57.46
C SER A 409 16.43 -10.17 58.09
N ASP A 410 16.64 -9.58 59.30
CA ASP A 410 15.59 -8.85 60.01
C ASP A 410 14.99 -7.72 59.18
N GLY A 411 15.81 -7.02 58.37
CA GLY A 411 15.34 -5.98 57.48
C GLY A 411 14.42 -6.49 56.36
N GLN A 412 14.71 -7.70 55.83
CA GLN A 412 13.82 -8.32 54.86
C GLN A 412 12.52 -8.79 55.50
N ALA A 413 12.58 -9.35 56.71
CA ALA A 413 11.38 -9.76 57.42
C ALA A 413 10.45 -8.55 57.73
N GLN A 414 11.02 -7.41 58.11
CA GLN A 414 10.26 -6.17 58.29
C GLN A 414 9.64 -5.66 56.98
N GLU A 415 10.35 -5.80 55.86
CA GLU A 415 9.86 -5.38 54.56
C GLU A 415 8.70 -6.28 54.06
N PHE A 416 8.74 -7.59 54.31
CA PHE A 416 7.59 -8.48 54.07
C PHE A 416 6.36 -8.02 54.86
N LYS A 417 6.54 -7.69 56.18
CA LYS A 417 5.45 -7.12 57.00
C LYS A 417 4.89 -5.83 56.41
N ARG A 418 5.76 -4.92 55.98
CA ARG A 418 5.35 -3.65 55.32
C ARG A 418 4.53 -3.86 54.06
N LEU A 419 4.88 -4.90 53.29
CA LEU A 419 4.19 -5.27 52.05
C LEU A 419 2.94 -6.11 52.32
N LYS A 420 2.65 -6.50 53.56
CA LYS A 420 1.55 -7.40 53.95
C LYS A 420 1.65 -8.76 53.27
N ALA A 421 2.85 -9.29 53.15
CA ALA A 421 3.13 -10.57 52.54
C ALA A 421 3.61 -11.59 53.58
N GLU A 422 3.21 -12.85 53.44
CA GLU A 422 3.68 -13.95 54.28
C GLU A 422 5.13 -14.30 53.96
N VAL A 423 5.88 -14.68 54.96
CA VAL A 423 7.27 -15.13 54.84
C VAL A 423 7.29 -16.66 54.82
N PRO A 424 7.65 -17.31 53.70
CA PRO A 424 7.79 -18.76 53.66
C PRO A 424 8.84 -19.26 54.65
N PHE A 425 8.58 -20.44 55.26
CA PHE A 425 9.53 -21.08 56.15
C PHE A 425 10.82 -21.49 55.43
N GLY A 426 11.99 -21.26 56.04
CA GLY A 426 13.28 -21.67 55.50
C GLY A 426 13.81 -20.78 54.36
N LEU A 427 13.23 -19.61 54.13
CA LEU A 427 13.59 -18.71 53.03
C LEU A 427 15.03 -18.18 53.20
N THR A 428 15.85 -18.33 52.19
CA THR A 428 17.18 -17.74 52.13
C THR A 428 17.13 -16.24 51.87
N ARG A 429 18.21 -15.52 52.19
CA ARG A 429 18.32 -14.08 51.93
C ARG A 429 18.18 -13.74 50.45
N GLY A 430 18.66 -14.60 49.54
CA GLY A 430 18.54 -14.46 48.14
C GLY A 430 17.09 -14.61 47.63
N GLU A 431 16.41 -15.69 48.06
CA GLU A 431 15.01 -15.94 47.74
C GLU A 431 14.09 -14.83 48.28
N ALA A 432 14.38 -14.39 49.54
CA ALA A 432 13.67 -13.26 50.11
C ALA A 432 13.84 -11.95 49.35
N SER A 433 15.06 -11.68 48.89
CA SER A 433 15.31 -10.52 48.03
C SER A 433 14.50 -10.59 46.74
N ASP A 434 14.48 -11.77 46.17
CA ASP A 434 13.77 -12.05 44.91
C ASP A 434 12.26 -11.85 45.05
N MET A 435 11.67 -12.43 46.13
CA MET A 435 10.24 -12.25 46.39
C MET A 435 9.85 -10.80 46.68
N LEU A 436 10.69 -10.11 47.48
CA LEU A 436 10.46 -8.69 47.77
C LEU A 436 10.53 -7.82 46.52
N ASP A 437 11.45 -8.09 45.63
CA ASP A 437 11.57 -7.38 44.37
C ASP A 437 10.35 -7.64 43.44
N ASP A 438 9.88 -8.90 43.38
CA ASP A 438 8.67 -9.26 42.64
C ASP A 438 7.41 -8.57 43.21
N LEU A 439 7.25 -8.56 44.52
CA LEU A 439 6.14 -7.89 45.18
C LEU A 439 6.14 -6.38 44.95
N LYS A 440 7.32 -5.75 45.05
CA LYS A 440 7.50 -4.32 44.79
C LYS A 440 7.21 -4.00 43.31
N ALA A 441 7.70 -4.83 42.41
CA ALA A 441 7.48 -4.65 40.98
C ALA A 441 5.98 -4.75 40.63
N LYS A 442 5.27 -5.77 41.14
CA LYS A 442 3.82 -5.93 40.92
C LYS A 442 3.04 -4.73 41.45
N LYS A 443 3.40 -4.23 42.65
CA LYS A 443 2.72 -3.08 43.30
C LYS A 443 2.95 -1.76 42.58
N LEU A 444 4.06 -1.64 41.84
CA LEU A 444 4.45 -0.42 41.11
C LEU A 444 4.25 -0.51 39.61
N ALA A 445 3.89 -1.67 39.09
CA ALA A 445 3.80 -1.92 37.65
C ALA A 445 2.94 -0.88 36.90
N TRP A 446 1.82 -0.49 37.49
CA TRP A 446 0.91 0.50 36.88
C TRP A 446 1.56 1.89 36.68
N LYS A 447 2.58 2.25 37.50
CA LYS A 447 3.26 3.54 37.34
C LYS A 447 4.07 3.64 36.06
N PHE A 448 4.46 2.50 35.50
CA PHE A 448 5.31 2.40 34.31
C PHE A 448 4.52 2.19 33.03
N GLU A 449 3.20 1.97 33.14
CA GLU A 449 2.33 1.96 31.97
C GLU A 449 2.30 3.35 31.30
N PRO A 450 2.08 3.44 29.96
CA PRO A 450 1.93 4.72 29.29
C PRO A 450 0.84 5.57 29.93
N ALA A 451 1.05 6.88 30.00
CA ALA A 451 0.05 7.80 30.52
C ALA A 451 -1.26 7.71 29.72
N THR A 452 -2.38 7.76 30.42
CA THR A 452 -3.68 7.72 29.77
C THR A 452 -3.92 8.98 28.93
N PRO A 453 -4.77 8.91 27.87
CA PRO A 453 -5.16 10.09 27.10
C PRO A 453 -5.69 11.22 27.98
N GLU A 454 -6.42 10.86 29.06
CA GLU A 454 -6.94 11.83 30.04
C GLU A 454 -5.81 12.52 30.81
N GLN A 455 -4.80 11.78 31.25
CA GLN A 455 -3.63 12.34 31.94
C GLN A 455 -2.83 13.26 31.00
N LYS A 456 -2.62 12.84 29.74
CA LYS A 456 -1.96 13.68 28.73
C LYS A 456 -2.76 14.96 28.45
N GLY A 457 -4.06 14.85 28.27
CA GLY A 457 -4.95 15.99 28.07
C GLY A 457 -4.96 16.98 29.25
N ARG A 458 -4.87 16.49 30.50
CA ARG A 458 -4.72 17.35 31.69
C ARG A 458 -3.40 18.11 31.69
N LEU A 459 -2.29 17.45 31.38
CA LEU A 459 -0.97 18.09 31.28
C LEU A 459 -0.94 19.17 30.23
N THR A 460 -1.52 18.91 29.06
CA THR A 460 -1.65 19.89 27.96
C THR A 460 -2.46 21.11 28.38
N LYS A 461 -3.63 20.90 29.05
CA LYS A 461 -4.47 22.00 29.58
C LYS A 461 -3.75 22.84 30.63
N MET A 462 -2.82 22.23 31.39
CA MET A 462 -2.02 22.91 32.42
C MET A 462 -0.75 23.56 31.83
N GLY A 463 -0.51 23.51 30.53
CA GLY A 463 0.67 24.07 29.89
C GLY A 463 2.00 23.35 30.21
N VAL A 464 1.93 22.16 30.79
CA VAL A 464 3.10 21.40 31.23
C VAL A 464 3.69 20.66 30.01
N LYS A 465 4.94 20.94 29.65
CA LYS A 465 5.66 20.21 28.61
C LYS A 465 6.00 18.80 29.11
N TYR A 466 5.69 17.79 28.33
CA TYR A 466 6.00 16.39 28.63
C TYR A 466 6.46 15.66 27.34
N ASN A 467 7.17 14.56 27.53
CA ASN A 467 7.59 13.69 26.43
C ASN A 467 6.43 12.75 26.05
N GLU A 468 6.26 12.42 24.78
CA GLU A 468 5.19 11.50 24.31
C GLU A 468 5.20 10.15 25.03
N ASP A 469 6.38 9.70 25.48
CA ASP A 469 6.63 8.48 26.24
C ASP A 469 6.30 8.56 27.74
N ILE A 470 5.68 9.64 28.19
CA ILE A 470 5.41 9.84 29.62
C ILE A 470 4.58 8.69 30.21
N THR A 471 5.00 8.19 31.39
CA THR A 471 4.29 7.11 32.09
C THR A 471 3.19 7.65 32.99
N LYS A 472 2.24 6.78 33.40
CA LYS A 472 1.18 7.12 34.39
C LYS A 472 1.72 7.70 35.66
N GLY A 473 2.83 7.16 36.19
CA GLY A 473 3.46 7.65 37.40
C GLY A 473 4.09 9.03 37.23
N GLN A 474 4.73 9.31 36.11
CA GLN A 474 5.31 10.62 35.78
C GLN A 474 4.21 11.66 35.56
N ALA A 475 3.21 11.31 34.76
CA ALA A 475 2.07 12.18 34.49
C ALA A 475 1.32 12.54 35.80
N GLY A 476 1.06 11.54 36.65
CA GLY A 476 0.42 11.77 37.95
C GLY A 476 1.20 12.72 38.85
N ARG A 477 2.55 12.64 38.87
CA ARG A 477 3.40 13.57 39.62
C ARG A 477 3.34 14.99 39.09
N LEU A 478 3.50 15.15 37.75
CA LEU A 478 3.43 16.48 37.11
C LEU A 478 2.08 17.17 37.39
N ILE A 479 0.98 16.39 37.27
CA ILE A 479 -0.37 16.89 37.61
C ILE A 479 -0.49 17.27 39.08
N GLY A 480 0.15 16.51 39.99
CA GLY A 480 0.15 16.80 41.43
C GLY A 480 0.96 18.05 41.80
N GLN A 481 2.13 18.22 41.23
CA GLN A 481 3.01 19.37 41.45
C GLN A 481 2.39 20.69 40.99
N SER A 482 1.68 20.67 39.84
CA SER A 482 1.00 21.87 39.29
C SER A 482 -0.29 22.24 40.03
N LYS A 483 -0.78 21.42 40.97
CA LYS A 483 -1.93 21.76 41.84
C LYS A 483 -1.50 22.43 43.16
N GLY A 484 -0.23 22.41 43.46
CA GLY A 484 0.34 22.99 44.70
C GLY A 484 1.10 24.30 44.44
N ALA A 485 1.12 24.79 43.20
CA ALA A 485 1.59 26.12 42.84
C ALA A 485 0.40 26.95 42.36
#